data_ee2720c5809ddb6ad71efd5a82150fb9
#
_entry.id   ee2720c5809ddb6ad71efd5a82150fb9
#
_cell.length_a   1.000
_cell.length_b   1.000
_cell.length_c   1.000
_cell.angle_alpha   90.00
_cell.angle_beta   90.00
_cell.angle_gamma   90.00
#
_symmetry.space_group_name_H-M   'P 1'
#
loop_
_entity.id
_entity.type
_entity.pdbx_description
1 polymer ?
#
loop_
_entity_poly.entity_id
_entity_poly.type
_entity_poly.pdbx_seq_one_letter_code
_entity_poly.pdbx_strand_id
1 'polypeptide(L)'
;MRNLLISILFITLTACLSIEPKMGGGVIYNFCKNKIEWRNHDISDKEYETSNHRHFIDTNNTEYFVYVNEGISREERDNLNSGEYFIENGRKEKKNFYIDSPIDGRINLIACPENAKPTGDGNWIKAN
;
A
#
# COMPACT_ATOMS: atom_id res chain seq x y z
N MET A 1 8.68 -32.79 -43.07
CA MET A 1 8.96 -33.14 -41.70
C MET A 1 9.87 -32.11 -40.98
N ARG A 2 10.93 -31.61 -41.60
CA ARG A 2 11.86 -30.64 -40.96
C ARG A 2 11.21 -29.31 -40.58
N ASN A 3 10.26 -28.82 -41.35
CA ASN A 3 9.56 -27.55 -41.08
C ASN A 3 8.49 -27.69 -39.97
N LEU A 4 7.94 -28.88 -39.78
CA LEU A 4 6.96 -29.17 -38.73
C LEU A 4 7.62 -29.18 -37.33
N LEU A 5 8.84 -29.71 -37.23
CA LEU A 5 9.62 -29.75 -36.02
C LEU A 5 10.03 -28.35 -35.52
N ILE A 6 10.36 -27.44 -36.46
CA ILE A 6 10.72 -26.06 -36.13
C ILE A 6 9.49 -25.29 -35.61
N SER A 7 8.31 -25.50 -36.18
CA SER A 7 7.07 -24.87 -35.71
C SER A 7 6.66 -25.33 -34.32
N ILE A 8 6.86 -26.59 -33.97
CA ILE A 8 6.57 -27.13 -32.65
C ILE A 8 7.54 -26.56 -31.61
N LEU A 9 8.80 -26.36 -31.98
CA LEU A 9 9.81 -25.77 -31.08
C LEU A 9 9.51 -24.31 -30.77
N PHE A 10 8.98 -23.53 -31.74
CA PHE A 10 8.57 -22.14 -31.50
C PHE A 10 7.35 -22.02 -30.57
N ILE A 11 6.40 -22.95 -30.64
CA ILE A 11 5.20 -22.95 -29.80
C ILE A 11 5.54 -23.28 -28.35
N THR A 12 6.53 -24.13 -28.11
CA THR A 12 6.96 -24.49 -26.75
C THR A 12 7.78 -23.39 -26.07
N LEU A 13 8.45 -22.52 -26.79
CA LEU A 13 9.22 -21.40 -26.23
C LEU A 13 8.33 -20.23 -25.78
N THR A 14 7.13 -20.09 -26.33
CA THR A 14 6.19 -19.05 -25.90
C THR A 14 5.38 -19.42 -24.66
N ALA A 15 5.40 -20.70 -24.24
CA ALA A 15 4.66 -21.18 -23.07
C ALA A 15 5.37 -20.92 -21.72
N CYS A 16 6.59 -20.39 -21.73
CA CYS A 16 7.37 -20.10 -20.51
C CYS A 16 7.51 -18.61 -20.19
N LEU A 17 6.67 -17.76 -20.73
CA LEU A 17 6.56 -16.38 -20.22
C LEU A 17 5.75 -16.44 -18.92
N SER A 18 6.45 -16.51 -17.80
CA SER A 18 5.83 -16.25 -16.49
C SER A 18 5.31 -14.82 -16.51
N ILE A 19 3.99 -14.67 -16.52
CA ILE A 19 3.35 -13.37 -16.36
C ILE A 19 3.56 -12.99 -14.90
N GLU A 20 4.54 -12.13 -14.63
CA GLU A 20 4.72 -11.58 -13.30
C GLU A 20 3.51 -10.72 -12.93
N PRO A 21 2.97 -10.84 -11.71
CA PRO A 21 1.85 -10.03 -11.28
C PRO A 21 2.25 -8.54 -11.29
N LYS A 22 1.36 -7.70 -11.80
CA LYS A 22 1.57 -6.26 -11.81
C LYS A 22 1.55 -5.74 -10.37
N MET A 23 2.64 -5.14 -9.93
CA MET A 23 2.78 -4.59 -8.58
C MET A 23 2.52 -3.09 -8.58
N GLY A 24 1.89 -2.60 -7.52
CA GLY A 24 1.74 -1.19 -7.21
C GLY A 24 2.56 -0.80 -5.99
N GLY A 25 2.81 0.50 -5.84
CA GLY A 25 3.49 1.08 -4.69
C GLY A 25 2.55 1.89 -3.80
N GLY A 26 2.76 1.82 -2.49
CA GLY A 26 2.06 2.62 -1.51
C GLY A 26 3.01 3.42 -0.63
N VAL A 27 2.54 4.56 -0.15
CA VAL A 27 3.26 5.43 0.79
C VAL A 27 2.35 5.75 1.96
N ILE A 28 2.83 5.51 3.16
CA ILE A 28 2.15 5.90 4.40
C ILE A 28 2.83 7.16 4.93
N TYR A 29 2.04 8.20 5.17
CA TYR A 29 2.49 9.48 5.70
C TYR A 29 1.97 9.66 7.13
N ASN A 30 2.86 10.02 8.05
CA ASN A 30 2.46 10.45 9.39
C ASN A 30 2.61 11.98 9.53
N PHE A 31 1.50 12.72 9.41
CA PHE A 31 1.44 14.16 9.69
C PHE A 31 0.85 14.48 11.06
N CYS A 32 0.67 13.46 11.90
CA CYS A 32 0.25 13.64 13.30
C CYS A 32 1.34 14.31 14.12
N LYS A 33 0.97 14.88 15.24
CA LYS A 33 1.92 15.48 16.20
C LYS A 33 2.77 14.45 16.93
N ASN A 34 2.28 13.20 16.99
CA ASN A 34 2.91 12.08 17.66
C ASN A 34 3.25 10.96 16.70
N LYS A 35 4.13 10.06 17.13
CA LYS A 35 4.36 8.79 16.50
C LYS A 35 3.03 8.01 16.39
N ILE A 36 2.82 7.34 15.27
CA ILE A 36 1.69 6.44 15.06
C ILE A 36 2.14 5.00 15.03
N GLU A 37 1.25 4.10 15.40
CA GLU A 37 1.36 2.67 15.18
C GLU A 37 0.31 2.29 14.14
N TRP A 38 0.69 1.66 13.05
CA TRP A 38 -0.24 1.30 12.00
C TRP A 38 -0.35 -0.22 11.84
N ARG A 39 -1.48 -0.67 11.32
CA ARG A 39 -1.66 -2.06 10.93
C ARG A 39 -2.41 -2.16 9.61
N ASN A 40 -2.12 -3.21 8.86
CA ASN A 40 -2.84 -3.55 7.66
C ASN A 40 -4.26 -4.03 8.01
N HIS A 41 -5.22 -3.75 7.15
CA HIS A 41 -6.61 -4.16 7.24
C HIS A 41 -6.80 -5.68 7.40
N ASP A 42 -5.93 -6.50 6.81
CA ASP A 42 -6.04 -7.96 6.80
C ASP A 42 -5.66 -8.66 8.12
N ILE A 43 -5.16 -7.91 9.10
CA ILE A 43 -4.72 -8.49 10.38
C ILE A 43 -5.84 -8.37 11.40
N SER A 44 -6.30 -9.51 11.93
CA SER A 44 -7.29 -9.52 13.02
C SER A 44 -6.74 -8.90 14.30
N ASP A 45 -7.62 -8.37 15.15
CA ASP A 45 -7.22 -7.78 16.45
C ASP A 45 -6.39 -8.75 17.29
N LYS A 46 -6.77 -10.03 17.31
CA LYS A 46 -6.06 -11.07 18.06
C LYS A 46 -4.65 -11.33 17.51
N GLU A 47 -4.49 -11.40 16.19
CA GLU A 47 -3.19 -11.59 15.55
C GLU A 47 -2.30 -10.37 15.78
N TYR A 48 -2.87 -9.17 15.71
CA TYR A 48 -2.16 -7.93 15.95
C TYR A 48 -1.65 -7.83 17.40
N GLU A 49 -2.46 -8.17 18.39
CA GLU A 49 -2.06 -8.14 19.81
C GLU A 49 -0.98 -9.15 20.15
N THR A 50 -0.96 -10.30 19.45
CA THR A 50 0.03 -11.37 19.66
C THR A 50 1.25 -11.25 18.75
N SER A 51 1.21 -10.38 17.74
CA SER A 51 2.28 -10.17 16.76
C SER A 51 3.44 -9.36 17.35
N ASN A 52 4.66 -9.83 17.12
CA ASN A 52 5.87 -9.05 17.37
C ASN A 52 6.17 -8.04 16.25
N HIS A 53 5.33 -7.99 15.21
CA HIS A 53 5.50 -7.13 14.04
C HIS A 53 4.62 -5.88 14.15
N ARG A 54 4.99 -4.98 15.03
CA ARG A 54 4.36 -3.68 15.15
C ARG A 54 5.11 -2.66 14.31
N HIS A 55 4.38 -1.92 13.49
CA HIS A 55 4.93 -0.89 12.61
C HIS A 55 4.68 0.49 13.21
N PHE A 56 5.75 1.22 13.45
CA PHE A 56 5.69 2.58 14.00
C PHE A 56 6.29 3.56 12.99
N ILE A 57 5.62 4.69 12.81
CA ILE A 57 6.10 5.77 11.97
C ILE A 57 6.21 7.04 12.83
N ASP A 58 7.40 7.61 12.90
CA ASP A 58 7.64 8.84 13.62
C ASP A 58 6.96 10.04 12.92
N THR A 59 6.74 11.12 13.68
CA THR A 59 6.12 12.35 13.19
C THR A 59 6.86 12.90 11.97
N ASN A 60 6.11 13.25 10.93
CA ASN A 60 6.59 13.75 9.63
C ASN A 60 7.48 12.77 8.85
N ASN A 61 7.44 11.48 9.17
CA ASN A 61 8.10 10.41 8.42
C ASN A 61 7.12 9.66 7.54
N THR A 62 7.68 8.86 6.62
CA THR A 62 6.95 8.03 5.68
C THR A 62 7.43 6.59 5.73
N GLU A 63 6.56 5.66 5.36
CA GLU A 63 6.88 4.26 5.13
C GLU A 63 6.35 3.83 3.76
N TYR A 64 7.05 2.91 3.09
CA TYR A 64 6.67 2.41 1.76
C TYR A 64 6.19 0.98 1.86
N PHE A 65 5.18 0.63 1.06
CA PHE A 65 4.70 -0.74 0.92
C PHE A 65 4.40 -1.07 -0.54
N VAL A 66 4.31 -2.36 -0.86
CA VAL A 66 3.95 -2.86 -2.18
C VAL A 66 2.67 -3.67 -2.09
N TYR A 67 1.89 -3.67 -3.17
CA TYR A 67 0.66 -4.46 -3.28
C TYR A 67 0.47 -5.00 -4.69
N VAL A 68 -0.33 -6.07 -4.84
CA VAL A 68 -0.69 -6.60 -6.14
C VAL A 68 -1.74 -5.71 -6.78
N ASN A 69 -1.48 -5.24 -8.02
CA ASN A 69 -2.32 -4.28 -8.75
C ASN A 69 -2.92 -4.89 -10.03
N GLU A 70 -3.27 -6.16 -10.01
CA GLU A 70 -3.78 -6.88 -11.18
C GLU A 70 -5.11 -7.55 -10.87
N GLY A 71 -6.04 -7.47 -11.83
CA GLY A 71 -7.31 -8.20 -11.79
C GLY A 71 -8.37 -7.67 -10.83
N ILE A 72 -8.12 -6.52 -10.18
CA ILE A 72 -9.07 -5.87 -9.27
C ILE A 72 -9.36 -4.43 -9.70
N SER A 73 -10.55 -3.93 -9.38
CA SER A 73 -10.90 -2.53 -9.59
C SER A 73 -10.09 -1.60 -8.66
N ARG A 74 -10.05 -0.30 -9.01
CA ARG A 74 -9.40 0.70 -8.15
C ARG A 74 -10.03 0.75 -6.76
N GLU A 75 -11.35 0.69 -6.69
CA GLU A 75 -12.10 0.71 -5.43
C GLU A 75 -11.79 -0.52 -4.55
N GLU A 76 -11.79 -1.72 -5.13
CA GLU A 76 -11.41 -2.94 -4.41
C GLU A 76 -9.98 -2.89 -3.91
N ARG A 77 -9.05 -2.41 -4.75
CA ARG A 77 -7.65 -2.23 -4.38
C ARG A 77 -7.49 -1.27 -3.21
N ASP A 78 -8.15 -0.12 -3.26
CA ASP A 78 -8.07 0.90 -2.22
C ASP A 78 -8.67 0.38 -0.90
N ASN A 79 -9.76 -0.38 -0.96
CA ASN A 79 -10.35 -1.04 0.20
C ASN A 79 -9.44 -2.11 0.81
N LEU A 80 -8.82 -2.96 -0.02
CA LEU A 80 -7.90 -4.01 0.45
C LEU A 80 -6.61 -3.44 1.07
N ASN A 81 -6.16 -2.29 0.60
CA ASN A 81 -4.96 -1.62 1.10
C ASN A 81 -5.27 -0.49 2.10
N SER A 82 -6.53 -0.30 2.45
CA SER A 82 -6.88 0.58 3.56
C SER A 82 -6.33 0.02 4.88
N GLY A 83 -6.12 0.89 5.83
CA GLY A 83 -5.59 0.48 7.12
C GLY A 83 -6.02 1.42 8.23
N GLU A 84 -5.67 1.01 9.42
CA GLU A 84 -5.92 1.76 10.65
C GLU A 84 -4.61 2.19 11.27
N TYR A 85 -4.63 3.30 11.96
CA TYR A 85 -3.50 3.73 12.77
C TYR A 85 -3.97 4.12 14.18
N PHE A 86 -3.06 4.01 15.12
CA PHE A 86 -3.29 4.34 16.51
C PHE A 86 -2.39 5.51 16.89
N ILE A 87 -2.98 6.50 17.52
CA ILE A 87 -2.28 7.63 18.12
C ILE A 87 -2.35 7.49 19.62
N GLU A 88 -1.24 7.68 20.31
CA GLU A 88 -1.21 7.81 21.75
C GLU A 88 -1.19 9.30 22.13
N ASN A 89 -2.31 9.77 22.65
CA ASN A 89 -2.49 11.15 23.10
C ASN A 89 -3.13 11.15 24.51
N GLY A 90 -2.37 10.62 25.49
CA GLY A 90 -2.88 10.32 26.84
C GLY A 90 -3.70 9.02 26.91
N ARG A 91 -4.32 8.61 25.82
CA ARG A 91 -4.95 7.30 25.58
C ARG A 91 -4.71 6.88 24.14
N LYS A 92 -4.78 5.57 23.89
CA LYS A 92 -4.65 5.01 22.54
C LYS A 92 -5.95 5.22 21.77
N GLU A 93 -5.91 6.01 20.72
CA GLU A 93 -7.05 6.26 19.81
C GLU A 93 -6.82 5.59 18.48
N LYS A 94 -7.85 4.85 17.99
CA LYS A 94 -7.85 4.23 16.68
C LYS A 94 -8.48 5.17 15.66
N LYS A 95 -7.82 5.33 14.50
CA LYS A 95 -8.30 6.14 13.37
C LYS A 95 -8.06 5.42 12.05
N ASN A 96 -8.85 5.75 11.04
CA ASN A 96 -8.63 5.28 9.68
C ASN A 96 -7.74 6.26 8.92
N PHE A 97 -6.88 5.74 8.03
CA PHE A 97 -6.14 6.57 7.10
C PHE A 97 -7.09 7.25 6.10
N TYR A 98 -6.73 8.47 5.71
CA TYR A 98 -7.26 9.06 4.49
C TYR A 98 -6.54 8.42 3.30
N ILE A 99 -7.30 7.95 2.31
CA ILE A 99 -6.78 7.27 1.13
C ILE A 99 -6.79 8.24 -0.03
N ASP A 100 -5.62 8.42 -0.65
CA ASP A 100 -5.45 9.17 -1.88
C ASP A 100 -4.78 8.29 -2.93
N SER A 101 -5.38 8.17 -4.11
CA SER A 101 -4.88 7.38 -5.22
C SER A 101 -4.67 8.27 -6.44
N PRO A 102 -3.61 9.08 -6.46
CA PRO A 102 -3.41 10.13 -7.46
C PRO A 102 -3.20 9.60 -8.87
N ILE A 103 -2.56 8.44 -9.01
CA ILE A 103 -2.29 7.76 -10.28
C ILE A 103 -2.50 6.25 -10.14
N ASP A 104 -2.70 5.57 -11.28
CA ASP A 104 -2.77 4.11 -11.28
C ASP A 104 -1.47 3.48 -10.76
N GLY A 105 -1.60 2.46 -9.94
CA GLY A 105 -0.46 1.78 -9.31
C GLY A 105 0.14 2.49 -8.10
N ARG A 106 -0.48 3.57 -7.59
CA ARG A 106 -0.04 4.27 -6.38
C ARG A 106 -1.18 4.53 -5.41
N ILE A 107 -0.93 4.25 -4.14
CA ILE A 107 -1.82 4.55 -3.01
C ILE A 107 -1.05 5.33 -1.97
N ASN A 108 -1.63 6.44 -1.50
CA ASN A 108 -1.14 7.16 -0.34
C ASN A 108 -2.11 6.93 0.82
N LEU A 109 -1.57 6.51 1.96
CA LEU A 109 -2.29 6.41 3.23
C LEU A 109 -1.81 7.55 4.13
N ILE A 110 -2.73 8.44 4.52
CA ILE A 110 -2.37 9.68 5.19
C ILE A 110 -2.98 9.70 6.59
N ALA A 111 -2.13 9.73 7.60
CA ALA A 111 -2.52 9.95 8.98
C ALA A 111 -2.55 11.45 9.29
N CYS A 112 -3.60 11.91 9.97
CA CYS A 112 -3.86 13.31 10.30
C CYS A 112 -3.85 14.23 9.05
N PRO A 113 -4.73 13.98 8.07
CA PRO A 113 -4.76 14.71 6.81
C PRO A 113 -5.06 16.21 6.98
N GLU A 114 -5.65 16.61 8.08
CA GLU A 114 -5.89 18.01 8.45
C GLU A 114 -4.59 18.82 8.62
N ASN A 115 -3.46 18.14 8.83
CA ASN A 115 -2.14 18.77 8.97
C ASN A 115 -1.31 18.68 7.68
N ALA A 116 -1.91 18.28 6.56
CA ALA A 116 -1.22 17.96 5.34
C ALA A 116 -1.86 18.60 4.10
N LYS A 117 -1.11 18.65 3.02
CA LYS A 117 -1.61 19.07 1.72
C LYS A 117 -0.92 18.31 0.59
N PRO A 118 -1.62 18.02 -0.52
CA PRO A 118 -1.00 17.44 -1.71
C PRO A 118 -0.07 18.44 -2.39
N THR A 119 1.00 17.93 -3.01
CA THR A 119 1.97 18.75 -3.77
C THR A 119 1.62 18.89 -5.25
N GLY A 120 0.66 18.10 -5.74
CA GLY A 120 0.24 18.08 -7.15
C GLY A 120 1.00 17.09 -8.03
N ASP A 121 2.09 16.50 -7.53
CA ASP A 121 2.88 15.46 -8.21
C ASP A 121 2.62 14.04 -7.66
N GLY A 122 1.56 13.89 -6.89
CA GLY A 122 1.20 12.63 -6.23
C GLY A 122 1.82 12.42 -4.86
N ASN A 123 2.57 13.39 -4.32
CA ASN A 123 3.11 13.40 -2.98
C ASN A 123 2.28 14.27 -2.04
N TRP A 124 2.58 14.15 -0.75
CA TRP A 124 1.99 14.94 0.30
C TRP A 124 3.06 15.55 1.20
N ILE A 125 2.80 16.76 1.68
CA ILE A 125 3.68 17.45 2.61
C ILE A 125 2.89 18.01 3.78
N LYS A 126 3.58 18.32 4.87
CA LYS A 126 2.99 19.03 6.00
C LYS A 126 2.45 20.39 5.57
N ALA A 127 1.22 20.69 5.98
CA ALA A 127 0.67 22.04 5.85
C ALA A 127 1.36 22.97 6.87
N ASN A 128 1.72 24.16 6.42
CA ASN A 128 2.28 25.19 7.31
C ASN A 128 1.17 25.85 8.12
#